data_173f5073914853040ce28fc57f61986b
#
_entry.id   173f5073914853040ce28fc57f61986b
#
_cell.length_a   1.000
_cell.length_b   1.000
_cell.length_c   1.000
_cell.angle_alpha   90.00
_cell.angle_beta   90.00
_cell.angle_gamma   90.00
#
_symmetry.space_group_name_H-M   'P 1'
#
loop_
_entity.id
_entity.type
_entity.pdbx_description
1 polymer ?
#
loop_
_entity_poly.entity_id
_entity_poly.type
_entity_poly.pdbx_seq_one_letter_code
_entity_poly.pdbx_strand_id
1 'polypeptide(L)'
;MVTRRQFLRNSVGVLAAAAGLSFLSANKVIDKFTQSLPVLLYHRVGPESDDLTISVKRFDEDMDYLSREGYHTVSLDQIRRHIAGLQQLPEKAVLITFDDGYLDNYTNAFPILLNYGLQASFYIITGMTGQPHRMSAAQIREMQSAGMSFGSHTVTHRSLATLASGEAAAELKDSKTMLEQMLGRDVVFAAYPCGSFNQETLRLAAAAGYVGGFSTRYGLAAFGDNLAIRRIPIFHFDKSIAYVMFKKGVLPTLLGR
;
A
#
# COMPACT_ATOMS: atom_id res chain seq x y z
N MET A 1 18.78 18.15 -14.48
CA MET A 1 17.82 17.06 -14.19
C MET A 1 16.39 17.53 -14.45
N VAL A 2 15.62 16.80 -15.24
CA VAL A 2 14.21 17.15 -15.51
C VAL A 2 13.41 16.69 -14.30
N THR A 3 12.69 17.60 -13.61
CA THR A 3 11.86 17.21 -12.48
C THR A 3 10.67 16.36 -12.93
N ARG A 4 10.10 15.54 -12.03
CA ARG A 4 8.88 14.74 -12.30
C ARG A 4 7.77 15.61 -12.88
N ARG A 5 7.64 16.83 -12.38
CA ARG A 5 6.68 17.83 -12.88
C ARG A 5 6.97 18.25 -14.32
N GLN A 6 8.24 18.45 -14.67
CA GLN A 6 8.66 18.76 -16.04
C GLN A 6 8.51 17.55 -16.99
N PHE A 7 8.89 16.34 -16.54
CA PHE A 7 8.68 15.12 -17.31
C PHE A 7 7.19 14.86 -17.57
N LEU A 8 6.36 14.96 -16.54
CA LEU A 8 4.90 14.79 -16.68
C LEU A 8 4.28 15.92 -17.52
N ARG A 9 4.73 17.18 -17.38
CA ARG A 9 4.28 18.27 -18.25
C ARG A 9 4.59 18.01 -19.72
N ASN A 10 5.76 17.47 -20.02
CA ASN A 10 6.15 17.14 -21.40
C ASN A 10 5.39 15.92 -21.92
N SER A 11 5.23 14.87 -21.12
CA SER A 11 4.53 13.64 -21.54
C SER A 11 3.01 13.80 -21.59
N VAL A 12 2.41 14.48 -20.61
CA VAL A 12 0.96 14.77 -20.57
C VAL A 12 0.60 15.90 -21.54
N GLY A 13 1.50 16.84 -21.77
CA GLY A 13 1.31 17.90 -22.80
C GLY A 13 1.16 17.31 -24.20
N VAL A 14 1.95 16.30 -24.56
CA VAL A 14 1.84 15.59 -25.84
C VAL A 14 0.55 14.77 -25.92
N LEU A 15 0.17 14.06 -24.83
CA LEU A 15 -1.06 13.28 -24.77
C LEU A 15 -2.31 14.19 -24.75
N ALA A 16 -2.26 15.32 -24.06
CA ALA A 16 -3.37 16.28 -23.99
C ALA A 16 -3.59 16.98 -25.35
N ALA A 17 -2.52 17.32 -26.06
CA ALA A 17 -2.62 17.87 -27.41
C ALA A 17 -3.22 16.85 -28.40
N ALA A 18 -2.85 15.56 -28.28
CA ALA A 18 -3.41 14.47 -29.07
C ALA A 18 -4.89 14.17 -28.75
N ALA A 19 -5.34 14.49 -27.50
CA ALA A 19 -6.71 14.25 -27.03
C ALA A 19 -7.62 15.49 -27.09
N GLY A 20 -7.15 16.65 -27.60
CA GLY A 20 -7.92 17.89 -27.70
C GLY A 20 -8.28 18.52 -26.35
N LEU A 21 -7.54 18.20 -25.26
CA LEU A 21 -7.78 18.75 -23.94
C LEU A 21 -7.26 20.18 -23.82
N SER A 22 -8.02 21.06 -23.14
CA SER A 22 -7.58 22.43 -22.86
C SER A 22 -6.36 22.45 -21.93
N PHE A 23 -5.53 23.49 -22.00
CA PHE A 23 -4.36 23.68 -21.12
C PHE A 23 -4.71 23.61 -19.62
N LEU A 24 -5.88 24.11 -19.23
CA LEU A 24 -6.39 24.03 -17.86
C LEU A 24 -6.71 22.58 -17.45
N SER A 25 -7.26 21.76 -18.35
CA SER A 25 -7.52 20.35 -18.11
C SER A 25 -6.24 19.53 -17.97
N ALA A 26 -5.23 19.85 -18.80
CA ALA A 26 -3.91 19.22 -18.73
C ALA A 26 -3.20 19.53 -17.40
N ASN A 27 -3.25 20.78 -16.92
CA ASN A 27 -2.66 21.15 -15.63
C ASN A 27 -3.36 20.44 -14.44
N LYS A 28 -4.69 20.36 -14.43
CA LYS A 28 -5.42 19.60 -13.39
C LYS A 28 -5.02 18.10 -13.36
N VAL A 29 -4.84 17.51 -14.53
CA VAL A 29 -4.36 16.13 -14.64
C VAL A 29 -2.94 16.00 -14.09
N ILE A 30 -2.03 16.91 -14.45
CA ILE A 30 -0.65 16.94 -13.96
C ILE A 30 -0.62 17.10 -12.43
N ASP A 31 -1.38 18.04 -11.88
CA ASP A 31 -1.45 18.27 -10.43
C ASP A 31 -1.99 17.03 -9.70
N LYS A 32 -3.02 16.37 -10.24
CA LYS A 32 -3.54 15.12 -9.71
C LYS A 32 -2.46 14.03 -9.65
N PHE A 33 -1.61 13.90 -10.68
CA PHE A 33 -0.53 12.92 -10.72
C PHE A 33 0.64 13.27 -9.81
N THR A 34 0.99 14.56 -9.71
CA THR A 34 2.10 15.00 -8.83
C THR A 34 1.76 14.85 -7.35
N GLN A 35 0.48 14.84 -6.99
CA GLN A 35 -0.01 14.64 -5.63
C GLN A 35 -0.42 13.19 -5.33
N SER A 36 -0.35 12.29 -6.31
CA SER A 36 -0.74 10.89 -6.14
C SER A 36 0.45 10.02 -5.76
N LEU A 37 0.20 8.98 -4.93
CA LEU A 37 1.19 8.04 -4.45
C LEU A 37 0.94 6.65 -5.05
N PRO A 38 1.91 6.01 -5.73
CA PRO A 38 1.86 4.58 -5.98
C PRO A 38 1.92 3.80 -4.67
N VAL A 39 0.92 2.96 -4.42
CA VAL A 39 0.87 2.03 -3.28
C VAL A 39 0.89 0.62 -3.84
N LEU A 40 2.04 -0.04 -3.76
CA LEU A 40 2.23 -1.40 -4.26
C LEU A 40 1.67 -2.40 -3.25
N LEU A 41 0.91 -3.39 -3.72
CA LEU A 41 0.35 -4.44 -2.88
C LEU A 41 0.93 -5.80 -3.27
N TYR A 42 1.75 -6.33 -2.39
CA TYR A 42 2.26 -7.69 -2.40
C TYR A 42 1.56 -8.54 -1.33
N HIS A 43 1.69 -9.86 -1.42
CA HIS A 43 1.25 -10.79 -0.38
C HIS A 43 2.41 -11.71 0.00
N ARG A 44 2.89 -12.55 -0.92
CA ARG A 44 3.91 -13.56 -0.67
C ARG A 44 5.13 -13.39 -1.57
N VAL A 45 6.30 -13.77 -1.06
CA VAL A 45 7.57 -13.81 -1.81
C VAL A 45 8.21 -15.18 -1.59
N GLY A 46 8.06 -16.08 -2.54
CA GLY A 46 8.51 -17.46 -2.34
C GLY A 46 8.41 -18.34 -3.61
N PRO A 47 8.59 -19.65 -3.45
CA PRO A 47 8.56 -20.60 -4.55
C PRO A 47 7.15 -21.09 -4.91
N GLU A 48 6.13 -20.79 -4.09
CA GLU A 48 4.75 -21.23 -4.33
C GLU A 48 4.21 -20.63 -5.62
N SER A 49 3.36 -21.39 -6.32
CA SER A 49 2.78 -20.99 -7.60
C SER A 49 1.28 -20.69 -7.48
N ASP A 50 0.92 -19.73 -6.66
CA ASP A 50 -0.42 -19.14 -6.66
C ASP A 50 -0.39 -17.71 -7.22
N ASP A 51 -1.56 -17.11 -7.46
CA ASP A 51 -1.67 -15.78 -8.06
C ASP A 51 -1.05 -14.67 -7.19
N LEU A 52 -0.95 -14.87 -5.88
CA LEU A 52 -0.49 -13.89 -4.89
C LEU A 52 0.99 -14.05 -4.53
N THR A 53 1.64 -15.13 -4.96
CA THR A 53 3.05 -15.40 -4.66
C THR A 53 3.93 -15.01 -5.85
N ILE A 54 4.82 -14.05 -5.65
CA ILE A 54 5.86 -13.73 -6.62
C ILE A 54 7.17 -14.42 -6.23
N SER A 55 8.00 -14.77 -7.22
CA SER A 55 9.30 -15.37 -6.92
C SER A 55 10.23 -14.39 -6.22
N VAL A 56 11.15 -14.91 -5.40
CA VAL A 56 12.21 -14.12 -4.75
C VAL A 56 13.00 -13.29 -5.76
N LYS A 57 13.35 -13.91 -6.91
CA LYS A 57 14.04 -13.21 -8.01
C LYS A 57 13.23 -12.03 -8.53
N ARG A 58 11.93 -12.21 -8.76
CA ARG A 58 11.07 -11.12 -9.26
C ARG A 58 10.95 -9.99 -8.25
N PHE A 59 10.83 -10.30 -6.96
CA PHE A 59 10.78 -9.28 -5.92
C PHE A 59 12.10 -8.50 -5.85
N ASP A 60 13.23 -9.17 -5.95
CA ASP A 60 14.56 -8.53 -6.01
C ASP A 60 14.68 -7.58 -7.22
N GLU A 61 14.26 -8.02 -8.41
CA GLU A 61 14.22 -7.20 -9.62
C GLU A 61 13.30 -5.97 -9.47
N ASP A 62 12.16 -6.10 -8.78
CA ASP A 62 11.24 -5.00 -8.52
C ASP A 62 11.88 -3.97 -7.57
N MET A 63 12.59 -4.41 -6.52
CA MET A 63 13.28 -3.53 -5.56
C MET A 63 14.50 -2.85 -6.18
N ASP A 64 15.28 -3.57 -6.98
CA ASP A 64 16.37 -3.01 -7.77
C ASP A 64 15.88 -1.89 -8.71
N TYR A 65 14.76 -2.12 -9.40
CA TYR A 65 14.15 -1.09 -10.25
C TYR A 65 13.78 0.16 -9.45
N LEU A 66 13.08 0.01 -8.32
CA LEU A 66 12.69 1.16 -7.49
C LEU A 66 13.91 1.95 -7.00
N SER A 67 14.95 1.25 -6.56
CA SER A 67 16.20 1.85 -6.10
C SER A 67 16.91 2.62 -7.22
N ARG A 68 17.15 1.98 -8.37
CA ARG A 68 17.85 2.60 -9.51
C ARG A 68 17.10 3.78 -10.14
N GLU A 69 15.78 3.72 -10.15
CA GLU A 69 14.93 4.80 -10.63
C GLU A 69 14.81 5.96 -9.62
N GLY A 70 15.39 5.82 -8.44
CA GLY A 70 15.38 6.85 -7.40
C GLY A 70 14.01 7.04 -6.75
N TYR A 71 13.25 5.97 -6.58
CA TYR A 71 12.03 6.01 -5.76
C TYR A 71 12.39 6.08 -4.27
N HIS A 72 11.62 6.87 -3.53
CA HIS A 72 11.73 7.01 -2.08
C HIS A 72 10.57 6.27 -1.42
N THR A 73 10.88 5.18 -0.71
CA THR A 73 9.85 4.48 0.07
C THR A 73 9.44 5.32 1.26
N VAL A 74 8.12 5.33 1.55
CA VAL A 74 7.55 6.09 2.66
C VAL A 74 6.92 5.16 3.70
N SER A 75 7.01 5.57 4.98
CA SER A 75 6.41 4.85 6.10
C SER A 75 4.96 5.26 6.33
N LEU A 76 4.19 4.46 7.10
CA LEU A 76 2.83 4.82 7.52
C LEU A 76 2.80 6.11 8.37
N ASP A 77 3.86 6.40 9.14
CA ASP A 77 3.91 7.68 9.88
C ASP A 77 4.04 8.87 8.95
N GLN A 78 4.85 8.77 7.89
CA GLN A 78 4.94 9.83 6.87
C GLN A 78 3.62 10.02 6.14
N ILE A 79 2.89 8.92 5.83
CA ILE A 79 1.54 9.00 5.25
C ILE A 79 0.57 9.67 6.23
N ARG A 80 0.57 9.30 7.51
CA ARG A 80 -0.25 9.94 8.56
C ARG A 80 0.00 11.44 8.65
N ARG A 81 1.26 11.85 8.66
CA ARG A 81 1.64 13.27 8.69
C ARG A 81 1.23 14.02 7.43
N HIS A 82 1.33 13.36 6.27
CA HIS A 82 0.89 13.92 5.00
C HIS A 82 -0.63 14.13 4.98
N ILE A 83 -1.41 13.14 5.40
CA ILE A 83 -2.87 13.23 5.55
C ILE A 83 -3.27 14.38 6.49
N ALA A 84 -2.51 14.58 7.57
CA ALA A 84 -2.73 15.67 8.52
C ALA A 84 -2.25 17.03 8.02
N GLY A 85 -1.67 17.14 6.82
CA GLY A 85 -1.10 18.38 6.27
C GLY A 85 0.20 18.85 6.92
N LEU A 86 0.82 17.99 7.75
CA LEU A 86 2.03 18.32 8.52
C LEU A 86 3.33 18.07 7.75
N GLN A 87 3.28 17.30 6.67
CA GLN A 87 4.46 16.94 5.89
C GLN A 87 4.08 16.69 4.42
N GLN A 88 4.93 17.15 3.50
CA GLN A 88 4.85 16.75 2.09
C GLN A 88 5.61 15.44 1.88
N LEU A 89 5.08 14.59 0.99
CA LEU A 89 5.81 13.40 0.58
C LEU A 89 6.96 13.78 -0.35
N PRO A 90 8.08 13.01 -0.35
CA PRO A 90 9.20 13.26 -1.25
C PRO A 90 8.78 13.09 -2.72
N GLU A 91 9.56 13.68 -3.63
CA GLU A 91 9.43 13.37 -5.06
C GLU A 91 9.69 11.87 -5.29
N LYS A 92 8.99 11.28 -6.26
CA LYS A 92 9.03 9.82 -6.52
C LYS A 92 8.75 8.97 -5.28
N ALA A 93 7.88 9.43 -4.37
CA ALA A 93 7.42 8.62 -3.26
C ALA A 93 6.73 7.35 -3.75
N VAL A 94 6.93 6.23 -3.04
CA VAL A 94 6.22 4.96 -3.22
C VAL A 94 5.98 4.32 -1.86
N LEU A 95 4.79 3.75 -1.65
CA LEU A 95 4.51 2.92 -0.48
C LEU A 95 4.49 1.45 -0.92
N ILE A 96 5.35 0.63 -0.33
CA ILE A 96 5.35 -0.82 -0.52
C ILE A 96 4.50 -1.43 0.60
N THR A 97 3.50 -2.23 0.24
CA THR A 97 2.62 -2.89 1.23
C THR A 97 2.57 -4.39 1.02
N PHE A 98 2.47 -5.12 2.13
CA PHE A 98 2.25 -6.57 2.17
C PHE A 98 1.02 -6.86 3.01
N ASP A 99 0.14 -7.71 2.54
CA ASP A 99 -1.02 -8.17 3.30
C ASP A 99 -0.77 -9.56 3.91
N ASP A 100 -1.62 -9.97 4.85
CA ASP A 100 -1.72 -11.28 5.50
C ASP A 100 -0.64 -11.64 6.52
N GLY A 101 0.53 -11.01 6.54
CA GLY A 101 1.58 -11.31 7.51
C GLY A 101 2.22 -12.69 7.37
N TYR A 102 2.44 -13.17 6.15
CA TYR A 102 3.11 -14.44 5.86
C TYR A 102 4.55 -14.47 6.38
N LEU A 103 5.03 -15.66 6.75
CA LEU A 103 6.40 -15.87 7.22
C LEU A 103 7.45 -15.53 6.15
N ASP A 104 7.12 -15.75 4.87
CA ASP A 104 8.02 -15.41 3.75
C ASP A 104 8.24 -13.89 3.59
N ASN A 105 7.39 -13.06 4.16
CA ASN A 105 7.65 -11.62 4.24
C ASN A 105 8.86 -11.32 5.14
N TYR A 106 9.05 -12.08 6.23
CA TYR A 106 10.22 -11.96 7.09
C TYR A 106 11.45 -12.68 6.50
N THR A 107 11.29 -13.94 6.01
CA THR A 107 12.44 -14.74 5.58
C THR A 107 13.00 -14.35 4.22
N ASN A 108 12.18 -13.81 3.32
CA ASN A 108 12.56 -13.53 1.93
C ASN A 108 12.46 -12.04 1.59
N ALA A 109 11.32 -11.39 1.83
CA ALA A 109 11.14 -9.99 1.43
C ALA A 109 11.95 -9.01 2.30
N PHE A 110 11.95 -9.18 3.62
CA PHE A 110 12.61 -8.28 4.54
C PHE A 110 14.13 -8.14 4.31
N PRO A 111 14.92 -9.22 4.12
CA PRO A 111 16.35 -9.09 3.80
C PRO A 111 16.61 -8.33 2.49
N ILE A 112 15.77 -8.53 1.46
CA ILE A 112 15.89 -7.82 0.19
C ILE A 112 15.61 -6.33 0.39
N LEU A 113 14.54 -5.98 1.12
CA LEU A 113 14.23 -4.58 1.44
C LEU A 113 15.41 -3.89 2.16
N LEU A 114 16.02 -4.55 3.14
CA LEU A 114 17.19 -4.03 3.84
C LEU A 114 18.39 -3.84 2.91
N ASN A 115 18.65 -4.78 2.00
CA ASN A 115 19.74 -4.70 1.04
C ASN A 115 19.66 -3.47 0.13
N TYR A 116 18.45 -3.06 -0.24
CA TYR A 116 18.22 -1.85 -1.05
C TYR A 116 17.96 -0.58 -0.22
N GLY A 117 17.96 -0.67 1.11
CA GLY A 117 17.63 0.47 2.00
C GLY A 117 16.17 0.93 1.86
N LEU A 118 15.27 0.03 1.47
CA LEU A 118 13.86 0.32 1.26
C LEU A 118 13.03 -0.05 2.49
N GLN A 119 11.96 0.72 2.72
CA GLN A 119 10.97 0.44 3.77
C GLN A 119 9.68 -0.10 3.17
N ALA A 120 8.97 -0.93 3.94
CA ALA A 120 7.65 -1.44 3.58
C ALA A 120 6.70 -1.42 4.79
N SER A 121 5.42 -1.62 4.51
CA SER A 121 4.34 -1.69 5.50
C SER A 121 3.64 -3.04 5.40
N PHE A 122 3.43 -3.69 6.54
CA PHE A 122 2.87 -5.04 6.62
C PHE A 122 1.54 -5.01 7.35
N TYR A 123 0.49 -5.56 6.74
CA TYR A 123 -0.85 -5.63 7.32
C TYR A 123 -1.08 -7.03 7.88
N ILE A 124 -1.27 -7.11 9.18
CA ILE A 124 -1.23 -8.36 9.95
C ILE A 124 -2.65 -8.84 10.29
N ILE A 125 -2.94 -10.10 9.95
CA ILE A 125 -4.09 -10.83 10.47
C ILE A 125 -3.74 -11.24 11.90
N THR A 126 -4.23 -10.51 12.89
CA THR A 126 -3.73 -10.61 14.27
C THR A 126 -4.02 -11.97 14.91
N GLY A 127 -5.16 -12.58 14.60
CA GLY A 127 -5.50 -13.92 15.07
C GLY A 127 -4.65 -15.05 14.49
N MET A 128 -3.84 -14.75 13.47
CA MET A 128 -2.95 -15.74 12.84
C MET A 128 -1.47 -15.55 13.24
N THR A 129 -1.14 -14.53 14.02
CA THR A 129 0.25 -14.27 14.45
C THR A 129 0.84 -15.47 15.18
N GLY A 130 2.02 -15.93 14.74
CA GLY A 130 2.72 -17.08 15.31
C GLY A 130 2.16 -18.45 14.92
N GLN A 131 1.11 -18.52 14.10
CA GLN A 131 0.64 -19.77 13.52
C GLN A 131 1.61 -20.27 12.43
N PRO A 132 1.54 -21.55 12.00
CA PRO A 132 2.35 -22.05 10.89
C PRO A 132 2.26 -21.14 9.65
N HIS A 133 3.42 -20.87 9.03
CA HIS A 133 3.56 -19.99 7.85
C HIS A 133 3.19 -18.51 8.07
N ARG A 134 3.04 -18.06 9.32
CA ARG A 134 2.81 -16.65 9.69
C ARG A 134 3.96 -16.13 10.55
N MET A 135 4.19 -14.81 10.45
CA MET A 135 5.18 -14.15 11.29
C MET A 135 4.81 -14.23 12.77
N SER A 136 5.80 -14.45 13.62
CA SER A 136 5.67 -14.37 15.07
C SER A 136 5.73 -12.89 15.53
N ALA A 137 5.24 -12.63 16.74
CA ALA A 137 5.35 -11.31 17.37
C ALA A 137 6.81 -10.83 17.53
N ALA A 138 7.77 -11.75 17.73
CA ALA A 138 9.18 -11.41 17.80
C ALA A 138 9.72 -10.91 16.46
N GLN A 139 9.41 -11.59 15.35
CA GLN A 139 9.80 -11.21 14.00
C GLN A 139 9.17 -9.86 13.59
N ILE A 140 7.89 -9.63 13.92
CA ILE A 140 7.20 -8.36 13.68
C ILE A 140 7.92 -7.21 14.41
N ARG A 141 8.30 -7.38 15.69
CA ARG A 141 9.05 -6.35 16.45
C ARG A 141 10.46 -6.13 15.91
N GLU A 142 11.14 -7.17 15.47
CA GLU A 142 12.46 -7.06 14.83
C GLU A 142 12.37 -6.21 13.55
N MET A 143 11.42 -6.51 12.66
CA MET A 143 11.18 -5.73 11.44
C MET A 143 10.80 -4.29 11.76
N GLN A 144 9.98 -4.06 12.80
CA GLN A 144 9.64 -2.70 13.26
C GLN A 144 10.89 -1.94 13.70
N SER A 145 11.77 -2.58 14.47
CA SER A 145 13.03 -1.98 14.94
C SER A 145 13.97 -1.62 13.78
N ALA A 146 13.86 -2.33 12.66
CA ALA A 146 14.59 -2.05 11.43
C ALA A 146 13.86 -1.03 10.51
N GLY A 147 12.81 -0.36 10.98
CA GLY A 147 12.12 0.71 10.25
C GLY A 147 10.92 0.29 9.41
N MET A 148 10.52 -0.99 9.45
CA MET A 148 9.27 -1.42 8.78
C MET A 148 8.05 -0.93 9.55
N SER A 149 6.95 -0.67 8.84
CA SER A 149 5.69 -0.21 9.41
C SER A 149 4.67 -1.36 9.47
N PHE A 150 3.74 -1.28 10.41
CA PHE A 150 2.70 -2.30 10.57
C PHE A 150 1.31 -1.68 10.67
N GLY A 151 0.32 -2.37 10.07
CA GLY A 151 -1.08 -2.01 10.10
C GLY A 151 -1.97 -3.24 10.33
N SER A 152 -3.25 -3.01 10.57
CA SER A 152 -4.23 -4.06 10.81
C SER A 152 -4.72 -4.70 9.49
N HIS A 153 -4.86 -6.04 9.50
CA HIS A 153 -5.60 -6.78 8.48
C HIS A 153 -6.73 -7.60 9.12
N THR A 154 -7.36 -7.01 10.13
CA THR A 154 -8.41 -7.60 10.98
C THR A 154 -7.91 -8.76 11.87
N VAL A 155 -8.80 -9.36 12.65
CA VAL A 155 -8.45 -10.51 13.51
C VAL A 155 -8.45 -11.80 12.73
N THR A 156 -9.49 -12.06 11.91
CA THR A 156 -9.74 -13.36 11.29
C THR A 156 -9.75 -13.35 9.77
N HIS A 157 -9.48 -12.19 9.14
CA HIS A 157 -9.51 -12.00 7.68
C HIS A 157 -10.88 -12.21 7.04
N ARG A 158 -11.98 -12.03 7.78
CA ARG A 158 -13.33 -12.10 7.20
C ARG A 158 -13.65 -10.84 6.40
N SER A 159 -14.40 -11.00 5.31
CA SER A 159 -14.86 -9.87 4.46
C SER A 159 -15.78 -8.93 5.27
N LEU A 160 -15.27 -7.72 5.61
CA LEU A 160 -15.97 -6.78 6.49
C LEU A 160 -17.33 -6.32 5.96
N ALA A 161 -17.46 -6.21 4.62
CA ALA A 161 -18.71 -5.75 4.01
C ALA A 161 -19.88 -6.75 4.13
N THR A 162 -19.57 -8.01 4.49
CA THR A 162 -20.58 -9.09 4.62
C THR A 162 -20.90 -9.44 6.06
N LEU A 163 -20.20 -8.83 7.03
CA LEU A 163 -20.42 -9.07 8.46
C LEU A 163 -21.54 -8.18 9.01
N ALA A 164 -22.17 -8.64 10.08
CA ALA A 164 -23.00 -7.77 10.92
C ALA A 164 -22.12 -6.64 11.50
N SER A 165 -22.69 -5.44 11.68
CA SER A 165 -21.96 -4.24 12.14
C SER A 165 -21.15 -4.48 13.42
N GLY A 166 -21.70 -5.22 14.38
CA GLY A 166 -21.01 -5.55 15.64
C GLY A 166 -19.78 -6.45 15.42
N GLU A 167 -19.87 -7.43 14.54
CA GLU A 167 -18.74 -8.31 14.19
C GLU A 167 -17.65 -7.53 13.43
N ALA A 168 -18.04 -6.72 12.44
CA ALA A 168 -17.11 -5.90 11.69
C ALA A 168 -16.39 -4.87 12.59
N ALA A 169 -17.11 -4.28 13.56
CA ALA A 169 -16.53 -3.39 14.56
C ALA A 169 -15.51 -4.11 15.45
N ALA A 170 -15.82 -5.33 15.91
CA ALA A 170 -14.91 -6.16 16.70
C ALA A 170 -13.64 -6.52 15.90
N GLU A 171 -13.79 -7.01 14.66
CA GLU A 171 -12.67 -7.32 13.77
C GLU A 171 -11.68 -6.15 13.64
N LEU A 172 -12.17 -4.93 13.46
CA LEU A 172 -11.36 -3.72 13.33
C LEU A 172 -10.74 -3.29 14.66
N LYS A 173 -11.54 -3.20 15.74
CA LYS A 173 -11.11 -2.70 17.04
C LYS A 173 -10.14 -3.65 17.72
N ASP A 174 -10.47 -4.94 17.75
CA ASP A 174 -9.67 -5.93 18.48
C ASP A 174 -8.31 -6.15 17.79
N SER A 175 -8.29 -6.20 16.46
CA SER A 175 -7.05 -6.25 15.69
C SER A 175 -6.14 -5.04 15.97
N LYS A 176 -6.70 -3.83 15.99
CA LYS A 176 -5.97 -2.61 16.36
C LYS A 176 -5.35 -2.74 17.74
N THR A 177 -6.17 -3.10 18.75
CA THR A 177 -5.72 -3.25 20.13
C THR A 177 -4.61 -4.31 20.28
N MET A 178 -4.76 -5.47 19.65
CA MET A 178 -3.76 -6.54 19.66
C MET A 178 -2.43 -6.09 19.08
N LEU A 179 -2.46 -5.38 17.94
CA LEU A 179 -1.24 -4.85 17.31
C LEU A 179 -0.59 -3.75 18.14
N GLU A 180 -1.36 -2.83 18.71
CA GLU A 180 -0.84 -1.77 19.57
C GLU A 180 -0.14 -2.32 20.82
N GLN A 181 -0.71 -3.36 21.41
CA GLN A 181 -0.08 -4.08 22.53
C GLN A 181 1.22 -4.77 22.08
N MET A 182 1.23 -5.38 20.89
CA MET A 182 2.40 -6.07 20.34
C MET A 182 3.54 -5.12 20.00
N LEU A 183 3.21 -3.96 19.43
CA LEU A 183 4.16 -3.01 18.85
C LEU A 183 4.55 -1.87 19.82
N GLY A 184 3.79 -1.65 20.90
CA GLY A 184 3.99 -0.56 21.85
C GLY A 184 3.77 0.84 21.24
N ARG A 185 2.95 0.94 20.19
CA ARG A 185 2.67 2.20 19.48
C ARG A 185 1.32 2.17 18.78
N ASP A 186 0.81 3.35 18.42
CA ASP A 186 -0.46 3.50 17.71
C ASP A 186 -0.45 2.78 16.35
N VAL A 187 -1.55 2.11 16.04
CA VAL A 187 -1.84 1.48 14.74
C VAL A 187 -3.06 2.19 14.13
N VAL A 188 -2.82 3.08 13.20
CA VAL A 188 -3.85 3.97 12.65
C VAL A 188 -4.19 3.69 11.17
N PHE A 189 -3.66 2.61 10.62
CA PHE A 189 -3.96 2.14 9.26
C PHE A 189 -4.44 0.70 9.26
N ALA A 190 -5.43 0.41 8.40
CA ALA A 190 -5.90 -0.93 8.13
C ALA A 190 -5.89 -1.23 6.63
N ALA A 191 -5.73 -2.50 6.24
CA ALA A 191 -6.08 -3.00 4.92
C ALA A 191 -7.32 -3.88 5.07
N TYR A 192 -8.29 -3.71 4.17
CA TYR A 192 -9.55 -4.46 4.24
C TYR A 192 -9.36 -5.84 3.59
N PRO A 193 -9.69 -6.94 4.29
CA PRO A 193 -9.62 -8.28 3.72
C PRO A 193 -10.33 -8.39 2.38
N CYS A 194 -9.67 -9.01 1.40
CA CYS A 194 -10.16 -9.11 0.01
C CYS A 194 -10.47 -7.76 -0.65
N GLY A 195 -10.02 -6.64 -0.09
CA GLY A 195 -10.39 -5.29 -0.52
C GLY A 195 -11.87 -4.96 -0.33
N SER A 196 -12.61 -5.77 0.44
CA SER A 196 -14.06 -5.69 0.60
C SER A 196 -14.46 -4.69 1.68
N PHE A 197 -15.18 -3.65 1.27
CA PHE A 197 -15.72 -2.64 2.18
C PHE A 197 -17.00 -2.00 1.61
N ASN A 198 -17.81 -1.44 2.51
CA ASN A 198 -18.98 -0.62 2.20
C ASN A 198 -18.97 0.64 3.09
N GLN A 199 -19.98 1.49 2.99
CA GLN A 199 -20.05 2.73 3.79
C GLN A 199 -20.05 2.45 5.31
N GLU A 200 -20.68 1.37 5.74
CA GLU A 200 -20.67 0.96 7.15
C GLU A 200 -19.25 0.55 7.59
N THR A 201 -18.52 -0.20 6.77
CA THR A 201 -17.12 -0.55 7.03
C THR A 201 -16.26 0.70 7.24
N LEU A 202 -16.42 1.72 6.38
CA LEU A 202 -15.65 2.98 6.50
C LEU A 202 -16.01 3.72 7.79
N ARG A 203 -17.30 3.78 8.12
CA ARG A 203 -17.77 4.40 9.37
C ARG A 203 -17.19 3.68 10.60
N LEU A 204 -17.20 2.36 10.62
CA LEU A 204 -16.65 1.53 11.69
C LEU A 204 -15.14 1.67 11.82
N ALA A 205 -14.41 1.74 10.69
CA ALA A 205 -12.97 1.98 10.69
C ALA A 205 -12.63 3.36 11.29
N ALA A 206 -13.35 4.41 10.91
CA ALA A 206 -13.21 5.73 11.52
C ALA A 206 -13.52 5.70 13.02
N ALA A 207 -14.61 5.03 13.45
CA ALA A 207 -15.00 4.89 14.85
C ALA A 207 -13.97 4.11 15.67
N ALA A 208 -13.25 3.15 15.07
CA ALA A 208 -12.14 2.43 15.70
C ALA A 208 -10.84 3.27 15.75
N GLY A 209 -10.82 4.49 15.18
CA GLY A 209 -9.68 5.39 15.23
C GLY A 209 -8.64 5.14 14.12
N TYR A 210 -9.01 4.48 13.02
CA TYR A 210 -8.16 4.43 11.84
C TYR A 210 -8.23 5.76 11.06
N VAL A 211 -7.08 6.27 10.65
CA VAL A 211 -6.96 7.47 9.81
C VAL A 211 -6.80 7.14 8.33
N GLY A 212 -6.50 5.88 8.02
CA GLY A 212 -6.43 5.39 6.65
C GLY A 212 -6.79 3.91 6.53
N GLY A 213 -7.49 3.59 5.41
CA GLY A 213 -7.90 2.25 5.05
C GLY A 213 -7.51 1.93 3.61
N PHE A 214 -6.87 0.78 3.37
CA PHE A 214 -6.42 0.37 2.06
C PHE A 214 -7.35 -0.67 1.44
N SER A 215 -7.70 -0.42 0.19
CA SER A 215 -8.49 -1.33 -0.65
C SER A 215 -7.60 -2.06 -1.67
N THR A 216 -8.21 -2.92 -2.48
CA THR A 216 -7.58 -3.53 -3.67
C THR A 216 -8.00 -2.84 -4.97
N ARG A 217 -8.70 -1.71 -4.90
CA ARG A 217 -9.10 -0.94 -6.08
C ARG A 217 -7.88 -0.39 -6.79
N TYR A 218 -7.80 -0.61 -8.09
CA TYR A 218 -6.68 -0.18 -8.91
C TYR A 218 -6.61 1.34 -9.01
N GLY A 219 -5.40 1.87 -8.98
CA GLY A 219 -5.12 3.28 -9.18
C GLY A 219 -4.00 3.80 -8.29
N LEU A 220 -3.60 5.04 -8.53
CA LEU A 220 -2.74 5.76 -7.62
C LEU A 220 -3.56 6.26 -6.41
N ALA A 221 -2.96 6.24 -5.24
CA ALA A 221 -3.57 6.81 -4.05
C ALA A 221 -3.65 8.33 -4.20
N ALA A 222 -4.86 8.87 -4.03
CA ALA A 222 -5.10 10.29 -3.86
C ALA A 222 -5.64 10.49 -2.44
N PHE A 223 -5.07 11.44 -1.70
CA PHE A 223 -5.48 11.71 -0.33
C PHE A 223 -6.69 12.66 -0.31
N GLY A 224 -7.73 12.25 0.38
CA GLY A 224 -9.05 12.90 0.44
C GLY A 224 -10.09 11.90 0.91
N ASP A 225 -10.20 10.74 0.28
CA ASP A 225 -10.92 9.56 0.80
C ASP A 225 -9.91 8.59 1.43
N ASN A 226 -9.41 8.97 2.61
CA ASN A 226 -8.30 8.26 3.24
C ASN A 226 -8.70 6.87 3.77
N LEU A 227 -9.99 6.57 3.91
CA LEU A 227 -10.47 5.26 4.33
C LEU A 227 -10.75 4.31 3.16
N ALA A 228 -10.49 4.73 1.90
CA ALA A 228 -10.65 3.88 0.72
C ALA A 228 -9.46 4.02 -0.25
N ILE A 229 -8.23 4.03 0.29
CA ILE A 229 -6.99 4.26 -0.45
C ILE A 229 -6.80 3.15 -1.49
N ARG A 230 -6.55 3.56 -2.74
CA ARG A 230 -6.29 2.65 -3.87
C ARG A 230 -4.89 2.06 -3.78
N ARG A 231 -4.73 0.86 -4.32
CA ARG A 231 -3.42 0.18 -4.42
C ARG A 231 -3.19 -0.38 -5.82
N ILE A 232 -1.98 -0.84 -6.04
CA ILE A 232 -1.50 -1.49 -7.26
C ILE A 232 -1.15 -2.94 -6.91
N PRO A 233 -2.10 -3.90 -7.01
CA PRO A 233 -1.83 -5.30 -6.71
C PRO A 233 -0.82 -5.90 -7.70
N ILE A 234 0.15 -6.62 -7.15
CA ILE A 234 1.20 -7.33 -7.90
C ILE A 234 0.91 -8.82 -7.85
N PHE A 235 0.82 -9.45 -9.01
CA PHE A 235 0.55 -10.87 -9.18
C PHE A 235 1.70 -11.56 -9.89
N HIS A 236 1.82 -12.89 -9.74
CA HIS A 236 2.91 -13.67 -10.32
C HIS A 236 2.98 -13.56 -11.86
N PHE A 237 1.82 -13.43 -12.53
CA PHE A 237 1.73 -13.31 -13.98
C PHE A 237 1.98 -11.89 -14.52
N ASP A 238 2.13 -10.92 -13.63
CA ASP A 238 2.42 -9.55 -14.04
C ASP A 238 3.85 -9.46 -14.64
N LYS A 239 3.99 -8.57 -15.62
CA LYS A 239 5.29 -8.30 -16.27
C LYS A 239 6.24 -7.54 -15.30
N SER A 240 6.95 -6.53 -15.76
CA SER A 240 7.81 -5.69 -14.92
C SER A 240 6.99 -4.77 -14.02
N ILE A 241 7.58 -4.35 -12.89
CA ILE A 241 6.96 -3.39 -11.95
C ILE A 241 6.58 -2.08 -12.65
N ALA A 242 7.42 -1.56 -13.56
CA ALA A 242 7.14 -0.36 -14.34
C ALA A 242 5.85 -0.48 -15.16
N TYR A 243 5.65 -1.63 -15.83
CA TYR A 243 4.43 -1.91 -16.59
C TYR A 243 3.20 -1.98 -15.69
N VAL A 244 3.33 -2.63 -14.54
CA VAL A 244 2.22 -2.77 -13.56
C VAL A 244 1.83 -1.41 -12.98
N MET A 245 2.80 -0.61 -12.57
CA MET A 245 2.56 0.74 -12.09
C MET A 245 1.84 1.61 -13.12
N PHE A 246 2.19 1.48 -14.39
CA PHE A 246 1.48 2.16 -15.47
C PHE A 246 0.06 1.59 -15.65
N LYS A 247 -0.07 0.27 -15.87
CA LYS A 247 -1.33 -0.39 -16.22
C LYS A 247 -2.37 -0.35 -15.12
N LYS A 248 -1.96 -0.62 -13.86
CA LYS A 248 -2.86 -0.71 -12.70
C LYS A 248 -2.88 0.56 -11.82
N GLY A 249 -1.87 1.42 -11.95
CA GLY A 249 -1.79 2.68 -11.22
C GLY A 249 -2.21 3.87 -12.07
N VAL A 250 -1.40 4.21 -13.06
CA VAL A 250 -1.57 5.44 -13.85
C VAL A 250 -2.84 5.40 -14.70
N LEU A 251 -3.04 4.32 -15.48
CA LEU A 251 -4.14 4.23 -16.44
C LEU A 251 -5.54 4.28 -15.77
N PRO A 252 -5.86 3.53 -14.70
CA PRO A 252 -7.14 3.66 -13.99
C PRO A 252 -7.36 5.06 -13.41
N THR A 253 -6.30 5.69 -12.89
CA THR A 253 -6.38 7.04 -12.34
C THR A 253 -6.69 8.08 -13.41
N LEU A 254 -6.13 7.92 -14.63
CA LEU A 254 -6.44 8.77 -15.78
C LEU A 254 -7.89 8.61 -16.24
N LEU A 255 -8.38 7.38 -16.28
CA LEU A 255 -9.73 7.04 -16.76
C LEU A 255 -10.82 7.34 -15.71
N GLY A 256 -10.45 7.76 -14.48
CA GLY A 256 -11.41 8.01 -13.41
C GLY A 256 -12.10 6.76 -12.87
N ARG A 257 -11.51 5.59 -13.09
CA ARG A 257 -12.04 4.27 -12.70
C ARG A 257 -11.52 3.83 -11.34
#